data_6b36ade81a1262a1257fadcec8f06e78
#
_entry.id   6b36ade81a1262a1257fadcec8f06e78
#
_cell.length_a   1.000
_cell.length_b   1.000
_cell.length_c   1.000
_cell.angle_alpha   90.00
_cell.angle_beta   90.00
_cell.angle_gamma   90.00
#
_symmetry.space_group_name_H-M   'P 1'
#
loop_
_entity.id
_entity.type
_entity.pdbx_description
1 polymer ?
#
loop_
_entity_poly.entity_id
_entity_poly.type
_entity_poly.pdbx_seq_one_letter_code
_entity_poly.pdbx_strand_id
1 'polypeptide(L)'
;MKFPKLSFLIAAHNEEKIIGKTLKNLLNLPYENYEVILGLDGCTDNTESIAKEFCKKSKKFKYYKLNLRQGKPEVINSIIKHASGEIAIINDADWLFTVKDRKTLEKYLAVFNNSKVGGIAESFPVEWQEEKLRTCNAGYKMVAYSTHLWLDFQKKNFTLKEKGIDYLKEPTMFLTNVFRRKLYKKNFSLGDDFERTKHIMSEGYKIVIFDDIEMPRMIATYDKIGLKDVFKQKIRTALARKQLENIQKINTNNYYLPAVLHIFKNSWKLGLGAGFLIIFWIFLTTIATLIAGFKNTDTREGWKLRAKR
;
A
#
# COMPACT_ATOMS: atom_id res chain seq x y z
N MET A 1 -16.80 -24.63 1.34
CA MET A 1 -16.82 -23.15 1.48
C MET A 1 -16.75 -22.53 0.09
N LYS A 2 -17.61 -21.55 -0.22
CA LYS A 2 -17.50 -20.79 -1.46
C LYS A 2 -16.57 -19.62 -1.20
N PHE A 3 -15.36 -19.66 -1.74
CA PHE A 3 -14.42 -18.56 -1.61
C PHE A 3 -14.83 -17.36 -2.48
N PRO A 4 -14.70 -16.13 -2.00
CA PRO A 4 -15.20 -14.93 -2.66
C PRO A 4 -14.47 -14.66 -3.98
N LYS A 5 -15.16 -14.04 -4.94
CA LYS A 5 -14.51 -13.48 -6.12
C LYS A 5 -13.68 -12.26 -5.72
N LEU A 6 -12.44 -12.20 -6.24
CA LEU A 6 -11.51 -11.09 -6.02
C LEU A 6 -11.53 -10.13 -7.22
N SER A 7 -11.48 -8.82 -6.96
CA SER A 7 -11.24 -7.81 -7.99
C SER A 7 -9.98 -7.03 -7.66
N PHE A 8 -8.91 -7.28 -8.41
CA PHE A 8 -7.69 -6.47 -8.34
C PHE A 8 -7.91 -5.18 -9.11
N LEU A 9 -7.71 -4.04 -8.44
CA LEU A 9 -7.83 -2.70 -8.98
C LEU A 9 -6.45 -2.06 -9.06
N ILE A 10 -6.02 -1.70 -10.27
CA ILE A 10 -4.67 -1.17 -10.51
C ILE A 10 -4.80 0.18 -11.23
N ALA A 11 -4.30 1.24 -10.61
CA ALA A 11 -4.12 2.52 -11.26
C ALA A 11 -2.68 2.61 -11.79
N ALA A 12 -2.51 2.90 -13.09
CA ALA A 12 -1.21 2.99 -13.74
C ALA A 12 -1.04 4.31 -14.52
N HIS A 13 0.11 4.96 -14.36
CA HIS A 13 0.52 6.13 -15.13
C HIS A 13 2.00 6.03 -15.47
N ASN A 14 2.32 5.73 -16.75
CA ASN A 14 3.69 5.62 -17.25
C ASN A 14 4.52 4.60 -16.44
N GLU A 15 4.05 3.37 -16.39
CA GLU A 15 4.64 2.25 -15.64
C GLU A 15 5.19 1.13 -16.56
N GLU A 16 5.55 1.45 -17.82
CA GLU A 16 6.00 0.47 -18.82
C GLU A 16 7.10 -0.47 -18.31
N LYS A 17 8.00 0.04 -17.45
CA LYS A 17 9.15 -0.72 -16.93
C LYS A 17 8.76 -1.82 -15.94
N ILE A 18 7.62 -1.68 -15.26
CA ILE A 18 7.29 -2.54 -14.13
C ILE A 18 5.93 -3.22 -14.22
N ILE A 19 4.95 -2.60 -14.90
CA ILE A 19 3.58 -3.11 -14.95
C ILE A 19 3.50 -4.55 -15.47
N GLY A 20 4.34 -4.91 -16.44
CA GLY A 20 4.39 -6.27 -17.00
C GLY A 20 4.72 -7.32 -15.93
N LYS A 21 5.62 -7.02 -14.97
CA LYS A 21 5.96 -7.90 -13.86
C LYS A 21 4.77 -8.08 -12.91
N THR A 22 4.07 -7.00 -12.60
CA THR A 22 2.87 -7.01 -11.75
C THR A 22 1.74 -7.81 -12.39
N LEU A 23 1.46 -7.60 -13.67
CA LEU A 23 0.42 -8.34 -14.37
C LEU A 23 0.76 -9.83 -14.54
N LYS A 24 2.03 -10.16 -14.78
CA LYS A 24 2.49 -11.55 -14.82
C LYS A 24 2.35 -12.25 -13.47
N ASN A 25 2.62 -11.55 -12.37
CA ASN A 25 2.40 -12.06 -11.01
C ASN A 25 0.92 -12.41 -10.80
N LEU A 26 0.00 -11.52 -11.17
CA LEU A 26 -1.44 -11.75 -11.04
C LEU A 26 -1.95 -12.82 -12.02
N LEU A 27 -1.38 -12.93 -13.22
CA LEU A 27 -1.75 -13.98 -14.17
C LEU A 27 -1.46 -15.39 -13.62
N ASN A 28 -0.40 -15.51 -12.81
CA ASN A 28 0.04 -16.76 -12.19
C ASN A 28 -0.51 -16.97 -10.77
N LEU A 29 -1.54 -16.20 -10.37
CA LEU A 29 -2.16 -16.36 -9.05
C LEU A 29 -2.75 -17.77 -8.90
N PRO A 30 -2.44 -18.51 -7.81
CA PRO A 30 -2.98 -19.85 -7.57
C PRO A 30 -4.44 -19.80 -7.10
N TYR A 31 -5.29 -19.10 -7.87
CA TYR A 31 -6.72 -18.88 -7.60
C TYR A 31 -7.48 -18.61 -8.89
N GLU A 32 -8.64 -19.21 -9.05
CA GLU A 32 -9.38 -19.08 -10.32
C GLU A 32 -10.42 -17.96 -10.31
N ASN A 33 -11.02 -17.69 -9.15
CA ASN A 33 -12.16 -16.78 -9.04
C ASN A 33 -11.73 -15.32 -8.82
N TYR A 34 -11.08 -14.73 -9.83
CA TYR A 34 -10.66 -13.33 -9.77
C TYR A 34 -10.74 -12.62 -11.12
N GLU A 35 -10.66 -11.31 -11.08
CA GLU A 35 -10.49 -10.42 -12.22
C GLU A 35 -9.46 -9.32 -11.89
N VAL A 36 -8.85 -8.75 -12.92
CA VAL A 36 -7.91 -7.63 -12.83
C VAL A 36 -8.43 -6.48 -13.68
N ILE A 37 -8.60 -5.32 -13.05
CA ILE A 37 -9.14 -4.12 -13.69
C ILE A 37 -8.10 -3.02 -13.59
N LEU A 38 -7.56 -2.63 -14.76
CA LEU A 38 -6.57 -1.56 -14.86
C LEU A 38 -7.25 -0.25 -15.22
N GLY A 39 -6.87 0.83 -14.54
CA GLY A 39 -7.16 2.21 -14.92
C GLY A 39 -5.88 2.86 -15.45
N LEU A 40 -5.87 3.22 -16.74
CA LEU A 40 -4.73 3.87 -17.38
C LEU A 40 -4.91 5.39 -17.30
N ASP A 41 -4.11 6.05 -16.47
CA ASP A 41 -4.24 7.45 -16.07
C ASP A 41 -3.44 8.37 -17.00
N GLY A 42 -3.93 8.57 -18.24
CA GLY A 42 -3.26 9.44 -19.21
C GLY A 42 -1.84 8.95 -19.55
N CYS A 43 -1.66 7.64 -19.79
CA CYS A 43 -0.36 7.08 -20.15
C CYS A 43 0.12 7.55 -21.51
N THR A 44 1.41 7.87 -21.61
CA THR A 44 2.10 8.34 -22.83
C THR A 44 3.25 7.40 -23.24
N ASP A 45 3.52 6.38 -22.45
CA ASP A 45 4.51 5.33 -22.69
C ASP A 45 3.85 4.01 -23.14
N ASN A 46 4.60 2.90 -23.13
CA ASN A 46 4.10 1.58 -23.53
C ASN A 46 3.19 0.88 -22.52
N THR A 47 2.81 1.53 -21.41
CA THR A 47 1.93 0.93 -20.38
C THR A 47 0.62 0.38 -20.97
N GLU A 48 0.00 1.15 -21.90
CA GLU A 48 -1.26 0.72 -22.54
C GLU A 48 -1.04 -0.52 -23.42
N SER A 49 0.03 -0.56 -24.20
CA SER A 49 0.35 -1.71 -25.06
C SER A 49 0.54 -2.98 -24.24
N ILE A 50 1.26 -2.90 -23.12
CA ILE A 50 1.47 -4.01 -22.19
C ILE A 50 0.12 -4.47 -21.60
N ALA A 51 -0.73 -3.55 -21.15
CA ALA A 51 -2.06 -3.89 -20.62
C ALA A 51 -2.90 -4.63 -21.66
N LYS A 52 -2.92 -4.17 -22.92
CA LYS A 52 -3.62 -4.83 -24.04
C LYS A 52 -3.16 -6.27 -24.26
N GLU A 53 -1.86 -6.52 -24.18
CA GLU A 53 -1.31 -7.89 -24.34
C GLU A 53 -1.85 -8.84 -23.25
N PHE A 54 -1.91 -8.41 -22.00
CA PHE A 54 -2.46 -9.23 -20.92
C PHE A 54 -3.98 -9.45 -21.08
N CYS A 55 -4.72 -8.46 -21.54
CA CYS A 55 -6.15 -8.63 -21.87
C CYS A 55 -6.38 -9.62 -23.01
N LYS A 56 -5.47 -9.73 -23.99
CA LYS A 56 -5.51 -10.78 -25.03
C LYS A 56 -5.18 -12.16 -24.48
N LYS A 57 -4.25 -12.25 -23.52
CA LYS A 57 -3.82 -13.53 -22.90
C LYS A 57 -4.87 -14.14 -21.98
N SER A 58 -5.71 -13.31 -21.32
CA SER A 58 -6.71 -13.81 -20.38
C SER A 58 -7.90 -12.87 -20.25
N LYS A 59 -9.11 -13.45 -20.35
CA LYS A 59 -10.40 -12.75 -20.13
C LYS A 59 -10.58 -12.22 -18.71
N LYS A 60 -9.70 -12.61 -17.77
CA LYS A 60 -9.69 -12.08 -16.40
C LYS A 60 -9.20 -10.64 -16.35
N PHE A 61 -8.45 -10.17 -17.34
CA PHE A 61 -7.87 -8.82 -17.41
C PHE A 61 -8.75 -7.90 -18.26
N LYS A 62 -8.97 -6.70 -17.72
CA LYS A 62 -9.68 -5.61 -18.40
C LYS A 62 -8.95 -4.32 -18.14
N TYR A 63 -8.99 -3.37 -19.07
CA TYR A 63 -8.45 -2.03 -18.83
C TYR A 63 -9.45 -0.95 -19.25
N TYR A 64 -9.36 0.19 -18.59
CA TYR A 64 -10.12 1.39 -18.87
C TYR A 64 -9.14 2.55 -19.00
N LYS A 65 -9.30 3.34 -20.05
CA LYS A 65 -8.42 4.48 -20.36
C LYS A 65 -9.08 5.77 -19.91
N LEU A 66 -8.33 6.56 -19.14
CA LEU A 66 -8.66 7.94 -18.85
C LEU A 66 -7.81 8.84 -19.75
N ASN A 67 -8.46 9.77 -20.47
CA ASN A 67 -7.78 10.62 -21.46
C ASN A 67 -6.85 11.64 -20.81
N LEU A 68 -7.17 12.08 -19.59
CA LEU A 68 -6.39 13.03 -18.82
C LEU A 68 -5.97 12.42 -17.49
N ARG A 69 -4.79 12.81 -17.06
CA ARG A 69 -4.24 12.42 -15.78
C ARG A 69 -5.08 12.96 -14.61
N GLN A 70 -5.56 12.09 -13.74
CA GLN A 70 -6.44 12.43 -12.63
C GLN A 70 -5.86 12.05 -11.25
N GLY A 71 -4.87 11.15 -11.20
CA GLY A 71 -4.27 10.64 -9.99
C GLY A 71 -4.95 9.36 -9.46
N LYS A 72 -4.18 8.58 -8.67
CA LYS A 72 -4.59 7.24 -8.21
C LYS A 72 -5.98 7.19 -7.57
N PRO A 73 -6.36 8.09 -6.62
CA PRO A 73 -7.68 8.01 -6.01
C PRO A 73 -8.82 8.09 -7.02
N GLU A 74 -8.75 9.03 -7.97
CA GLU A 74 -9.80 9.22 -8.96
C GLU A 74 -9.86 8.07 -9.98
N VAL A 75 -8.69 7.51 -10.34
CA VAL A 75 -8.63 6.31 -11.18
C VAL A 75 -9.32 5.13 -10.49
N ILE A 76 -9.02 4.87 -9.22
CA ILE A 76 -9.67 3.80 -8.44
C ILE A 76 -11.18 4.05 -8.34
N ASN A 77 -11.60 5.30 -8.04
CA ASN A 77 -13.00 5.70 -8.03
C ASN A 77 -13.72 5.37 -9.36
N SER A 78 -13.01 5.54 -10.47
CA SER A 78 -13.55 5.29 -11.82
C SER A 78 -13.65 3.80 -12.15
N ILE A 79 -12.66 2.99 -11.78
CA ILE A 79 -12.61 1.58 -12.19
C ILE A 79 -13.34 0.63 -11.26
N ILE A 80 -13.51 0.96 -9.98
CA ILE A 80 -14.16 0.07 -9.00
C ILE A 80 -15.64 -0.23 -9.35
N LYS A 81 -16.31 0.67 -10.04
CA LYS A 81 -17.69 0.47 -10.53
C LYS A 81 -17.80 -0.69 -11.53
N HIS A 82 -16.70 -1.08 -12.17
CA HIS A 82 -16.64 -2.22 -13.09
C HIS A 82 -16.24 -3.53 -12.41
N ALA A 83 -15.94 -3.47 -11.10
CA ALA A 83 -15.60 -4.65 -10.33
C ALA A 83 -16.83 -5.47 -9.97
N SER A 84 -16.74 -6.78 -10.10
CA SER A 84 -17.80 -7.73 -9.76
C SER A 84 -17.43 -8.63 -8.57
N GLY A 85 -16.19 -8.61 -8.11
CA GLY A 85 -15.74 -9.38 -6.94
C GLY A 85 -16.35 -8.88 -5.64
N GLU A 86 -16.53 -9.78 -4.70
CA GLU A 86 -17.00 -9.48 -3.34
C GLU A 86 -15.91 -8.76 -2.55
N ILE A 87 -14.65 -9.13 -2.80
CA ILE A 87 -13.47 -8.55 -2.19
C ILE A 87 -12.71 -7.73 -3.24
N ALA A 88 -12.49 -6.47 -2.94
CA ALA A 88 -11.64 -5.58 -3.73
C ALA A 88 -10.21 -5.59 -3.16
N ILE A 89 -9.23 -5.57 -4.06
CA ILE A 89 -7.81 -5.52 -3.76
C ILE A 89 -7.21 -4.36 -4.56
N ILE A 90 -6.83 -3.27 -3.89
CA ILE A 90 -6.14 -2.17 -4.54
C ILE A 90 -4.65 -2.52 -4.56
N ASN A 91 -4.14 -2.83 -5.74
CA ASN A 91 -2.74 -3.19 -5.96
C ASN A 91 -2.03 -2.08 -6.72
N ASP A 92 -0.94 -1.54 -6.19
CA ASP A 92 -0.14 -0.57 -6.91
C ASP A 92 0.50 -1.21 -8.15
N ALA A 93 0.65 -0.43 -9.22
CA ALA A 93 1.16 -0.92 -10.51
C ALA A 93 2.57 -1.56 -10.43
N ASP A 94 3.28 -1.26 -9.37
CA ASP A 94 4.66 -1.66 -9.10
C ASP A 94 4.81 -2.55 -7.85
N TRP A 95 3.71 -3.09 -7.33
CA TRP A 95 3.70 -4.03 -6.22
C TRP A 95 3.29 -5.42 -6.69
N LEU A 96 3.89 -6.43 -6.09
CA LEU A 96 3.53 -7.84 -6.31
C LEU A 96 2.61 -8.30 -5.19
N PHE A 97 1.52 -8.96 -5.54
CA PHE A 97 0.70 -9.70 -4.59
C PHE A 97 1.28 -11.11 -4.47
N THR A 98 2.06 -11.32 -3.41
CA THR A 98 2.75 -12.60 -3.19
C THR A 98 1.84 -13.58 -2.47
N VAL A 99 1.76 -14.78 -3.00
CA VAL A 99 0.98 -15.90 -2.46
C VAL A 99 1.83 -17.15 -2.56
N LYS A 100 2.03 -17.84 -1.43
CA LYS A 100 2.81 -19.06 -1.38
C LYS A 100 2.13 -20.20 -2.16
N ASP A 101 0.86 -20.43 -1.85
CA ASP A 101 0.03 -21.45 -2.46
C ASP A 101 -1.47 -21.14 -2.30
N ARG A 102 -2.31 -21.94 -2.94
CA ARG A 102 -3.75 -21.80 -2.87
C ARG A 102 -4.29 -21.93 -1.45
N LYS A 103 -3.79 -22.88 -0.65
CA LYS A 103 -4.23 -23.12 0.72
C LYS A 103 -4.00 -21.91 1.62
N THR A 104 -2.84 -21.28 1.47
CA THR A 104 -2.49 -20.05 2.21
C THR A 104 -3.40 -18.89 1.82
N LEU A 105 -3.71 -18.74 0.53
CA LEU A 105 -4.67 -17.72 0.08
C LEU A 105 -6.09 -18.00 0.61
N GLU A 106 -6.54 -19.24 0.59
CA GLU A 106 -7.83 -19.64 1.14
C GLU A 106 -7.93 -19.35 2.64
N LYS A 107 -6.86 -19.63 3.41
CA LYS A 107 -6.75 -19.27 4.83
C LYS A 107 -6.85 -17.75 5.02
N TYR A 108 -6.15 -16.98 4.20
CA TYR A 108 -6.19 -15.53 4.21
C TYR A 108 -7.60 -14.99 3.96
N LEU A 109 -8.30 -15.53 2.97
CA LEU A 109 -9.66 -15.12 2.62
C LEU A 109 -10.73 -15.61 3.60
N ALA A 110 -10.46 -16.69 4.34
CA ALA A 110 -11.40 -17.27 5.29
C ALA A 110 -11.81 -16.31 6.41
N VAL A 111 -11.03 -15.28 6.71
CA VAL A 111 -11.41 -14.25 7.70
C VAL A 111 -12.69 -13.52 7.31
N PHE A 112 -12.97 -13.42 6.01
CA PHE A 112 -14.21 -12.82 5.50
C PHE A 112 -15.46 -13.69 5.71
N ASN A 113 -15.35 -14.93 6.19
CA ASN A 113 -16.50 -15.72 6.65
C ASN A 113 -17.15 -15.08 7.90
N ASN A 114 -16.39 -14.32 8.67
CA ASN A 114 -16.93 -13.45 9.70
C ASN A 114 -17.49 -12.18 9.04
N SER A 115 -18.81 -12.00 9.09
CA SER A 115 -19.50 -10.84 8.49
C SER A 115 -19.06 -9.51 9.07
N LYS A 116 -18.49 -9.49 10.28
CA LYS A 116 -17.95 -8.29 10.95
C LYS A 116 -16.56 -7.89 10.44
N VAL A 117 -15.88 -8.75 9.67
CA VAL A 117 -14.58 -8.39 9.07
C VAL A 117 -14.83 -7.62 7.78
N GLY A 118 -14.38 -6.39 7.73
CA GLY A 118 -14.49 -5.48 6.58
C GLY A 118 -13.26 -5.45 5.69
N GLY A 119 -12.07 -5.73 6.24
CA GLY A 119 -10.82 -5.67 5.50
C GLY A 119 -9.66 -6.39 6.17
N ILE A 120 -8.56 -6.46 5.44
CA ILE A 120 -7.27 -6.98 5.91
C ILE A 120 -6.24 -5.87 5.69
N ALA A 121 -5.50 -5.55 6.75
CA ALA A 121 -4.42 -4.57 6.70
C ALA A 121 -3.12 -5.23 6.21
N GLU A 122 -2.31 -4.45 5.51
CA GLU A 122 -0.97 -4.83 5.06
C GLU A 122 -0.01 -4.88 6.23
N SER A 123 0.83 -5.93 6.32
CA SER A 123 1.74 -6.10 7.44
C SER A 123 3.23 -6.09 7.07
N PHE A 124 3.59 -6.46 5.85
CA PHE A 124 4.99 -6.59 5.42
C PHE A 124 5.19 -6.03 3.99
N PRO A 125 5.08 -4.69 3.79
CA PRO A 125 5.10 -4.10 2.45
C PRO A 125 6.49 -4.02 1.81
N VAL A 126 7.57 -4.34 2.55
CA VAL A 126 8.95 -4.32 2.06
C VAL A 126 9.60 -5.66 2.35
N GLU A 127 10.42 -6.15 1.42
CA GLU A 127 11.14 -7.40 1.57
C GLU A 127 12.31 -7.26 2.55
N TRP A 128 12.36 -8.16 3.57
CA TRP A 128 13.28 -8.09 4.72
C TRP A 128 14.34 -9.17 4.72
N GLN A 129 14.58 -9.88 3.62
CA GLN A 129 15.59 -10.92 3.60
C GLN A 129 16.95 -10.33 3.96
N GLU A 130 17.67 -10.96 4.90
CA GLU A 130 19.00 -10.52 5.33
C GLU A 130 19.96 -10.37 4.17
N GLU A 131 19.92 -11.29 3.20
CA GLU A 131 20.71 -11.25 1.99
C GLU A 131 20.45 -9.98 1.18
N LYS A 132 19.19 -9.59 1.01
CA LYS A 132 18.82 -8.34 0.34
C LYS A 132 19.32 -7.12 1.11
N LEU A 133 19.23 -7.11 2.43
CA LEU A 133 19.72 -6.02 3.28
C LEU A 133 21.25 -5.91 3.26
N ARG A 134 21.98 -7.01 3.07
CA ARG A 134 23.45 -6.97 2.93
C ARG A 134 23.88 -6.32 1.62
N THR A 135 23.20 -6.59 0.52
CA THR A 135 23.58 -6.18 -0.83
C THR A 135 22.98 -4.87 -1.31
N CYS A 136 21.86 -4.41 -0.68
CA CYS A 136 21.17 -3.21 -1.10
C CYS A 136 21.86 -1.91 -0.67
N ASN A 137 21.51 -0.81 -1.35
CA ASN A 137 22.07 0.51 -1.07
C ASN A 137 21.48 1.16 0.22
N ALA A 138 22.11 2.25 0.67
CA ALA A 138 21.72 2.95 1.89
C ALA A 138 20.28 3.46 1.88
N GLY A 139 19.79 3.95 0.72
CA GLY A 139 18.40 4.39 0.58
C GLY A 139 17.41 3.27 0.79
N TYR A 140 17.67 2.08 0.26
CA TYR A 140 16.84 0.90 0.50
C TYR A 140 16.85 0.51 2.00
N LYS A 141 18.05 0.39 2.61
CA LYS A 141 18.19 0.10 4.05
C LYS A 141 17.39 1.08 4.91
N MET A 142 17.47 2.36 4.59
CA MET A 142 16.76 3.40 5.31
C MET A 142 15.24 3.22 5.24
N VAL A 143 14.68 2.98 4.05
CA VAL A 143 13.25 2.71 3.87
C VAL A 143 12.87 1.42 4.60
N ALA A 144 13.67 0.38 4.43
CA ALA A 144 13.45 -0.91 5.04
C ALA A 144 13.40 -0.79 6.58
N TYR A 145 14.43 -0.29 7.23
CA TYR A 145 14.48 -0.14 8.68
C TYR A 145 13.37 0.75 9.22
N SER A 146 13.12 1.92 8.58
CA SER A 146 12.06 2.82 9.03
C SER A 146 10.67 2.18 8.92
N THR A 147 10.40 1.43 7.84
CA THR A 147 9.11 0.76 7.64
C THR A 147 8.91 -0.37 8.65
N HIS A 148 9.94 -1.19 8.88
CA HIS A 148 9.87 -2.26 9.88
C HIS A 148 9.56 -1.73 11.28
N LEU A 149 10.36 -0.78 11.74
CA LEU A 149 10.19 -0.23 13.07
C LEU A 149 8.86 0.54 13.21
N TRP A 150 8.38 1.15 12.12
CA TRP A 150 7.05 1.74 12.07
C TRP A 150 5.95 0.70 12.24
N LEU A 151 6.03 -0.42 11.53
CA LEU A 151 5.07 -1.53 11.66
C LEU A 151 5.12 -2.16 13.05
N ASP A 152 6.32 -2.37 13.62
CA ASP A 152 6.48 -2.86 14.99
C ASP A 152 5.80 -1.93 16.02
N PHE A 153 6.00 -0.62 15.87
CA PHE A 153 5.31 0.37 16.70
C PHE A 153 3.79 0.26 16.57
N GLN A 154 3.28 0.19 15.34
CA GLN A 154 1.85 0.13 15.11
C GLN A 154 1.24 -1.17 15.64
N LYS A 155 1.86 -2.32 15.41
CA LYS A 155 1.42 -3.60 15.94
C LYS A 155 1.33 -3.59 17.46
N LYS A 156 2.34 -3.06 18.15
CA LYS A 156 2.36 -3.02 19.62
C LYS A 156 1.28 -2.13 20.22
N ASN A 157 0.98 -1.02 19.58
CA ASN A 157 0.12 0.02 20.17
C ASN A 157 -1.32 -0.02 19.66
N PHE A 158 -1.54 -0.45 18.41
CA PHE A 158 -2.82 -0.30 17.70
C PHE A 158 -3.46 -1.61 17.27
N THR A 159 -3.00 -2.76 17.80
CA THR A 159 -3.66 -4.04 17.59
C THR A 159 -4.17 -4.64 18.89
N LEU A 160 -5.19 -5.45 18.78
CA LEU A 160 -5.67 -6.30 19.85
C LEU A 160 -5.92 -7.72 19.33
N LYS A 161 -5.68 -8.71 20.18
CA LYS A 161 -5.88 -10.13 19.85
C LYS A 161 -7.21 -10.63 20.39
N GLU A 162 -8.05 -11.12 19.49
CA GLU A 162 -9.31 -11.77 19.85
C GLU A 162 -9.37 -13.17 19.23
N LYS A 163 -9.53 -14.22 20.04
CA LYS A 163 -9.63 -15.61 19.56
C LYS A 163 -8.50 -16.03 18.61
N GLY A 164 -7.28 -15.56 18.87
CA GLY A 164 -6.10 -15.87 18.06
C GLY A 164 -5.94 -15.05 16.77
N ILE A 165 -6.82 -14.10 16.50
CA ILE A 165 -6.76 -13.19 15.34
C ILE A 165 -6.42 -11.79 15.84
N ASP A 166 -5.50 -11.14 15.17
CA ASP A 166 -5.10 -9.76 15.46
C ASP A 166 -5.97 -8.78 14.64
N TYR A 167 -6.52 -7.78 15.32
CA TYR A 167 -7.37 -6.74 14.74
C TYR A 167 -6.81 -5.36 15.03
N LEU A 168 -7.06 -4.39 14.15
CA LEU A 168 -6.80 -2.99 14.44
C LEU A 168 -7.77 -2.48 15.52
N LYS A 169 -7.26 -1.75 16.51
CA LYS A 169 -8.06 -1.05 17.54
C LYS A 169 -8.68 0.23 17.01
N GLU A 170 -7.93 0.92 16.17
CA GLU A 170 -8.28 2.23 15.62
C GLU A 170 -7.64 2.42 14.24
N PRO A 171 -8.13 3.38 13.44
CA PRO A 171 -7.54 3.67 12.14
C PRO A 171 -6.08 4.08 12.29
N THR A 172 -5.19 3.40 11.58
CA THR A 172 -3.76 3.66 11.55
C THR A 172 -3.27 3.76 10.10
N MET A 173 -1.98 4.04 9.93
CA MET A 173 -1.34 4.08 8.61
C MET A 173 -1.05 2.68 8.03
N PHE A 174 -1.65 1.63 8.56
CA PHE A 174 -1.68 0.34 7.89
C PHE A 174 -2.52 0.41 6.62
N LEU A 175 -1.96 -0.06 5.53
CA LEU A 175 -2.61 -0.06 4.23
C LEU A 175 -3.73 -1.09 4.20
N THR A 176 -4.99 -0.66 4.29
CA THR A 176 -6.14 -1.57 4.12
C THR A 176 -6.49 -1.66 2.65
N ASN A 177 -5.70 -2.41 1.90
CA ASN A 177 -5.87 -2.57 0.46
C ASN A 177 -6.75 -3.76 0.07
N VAL A 178 -7.04 -4.69 1.00
CA VAL A 178 -7.92 -5.84 0.80
C VAL A 178 -9.17 -5.66 1.64
N PHE A 179 -10.34 -5.52 1.02
CA PHE A 179 -11.56 -5.17 1.75
C PHE A 179 -12.82 -5.62 1.03
N ARG A 180 -13.95 -5.72 1.75
CA ARG A 180 -15.26 -5.95 1.12
C ARG A 180 -15.59 -4.80 0.18
N ARG A 181 -15.76 -5.09 -1.11
CA ARG A 181 -16.05 -4.07 -2.15
C ARG A 181 -17.25 -3.18 -1.79
N LYS A 182 -18.29 -3.73 -1.16
CA LYS A 182 -19.46 -2.97 -0.72
C LYS A 182 -19.15 -1.82 0.26
N LEU A 183 -18.00 -1.88 0.95
CA LEU A 183 -17.55 -0.87 1.89
C LEU A 183 -16.68 0.22 1.23
N TYR A 184 -16.56 0.20 -0.10
CA TYR A 184 -15.81 1.23 -0.79
C TYR A 184 -16.52 2.58 -0.68
N LYS A 185 -15.75 3.58 -0.30
CA LYS A 185 -16.15 4.99 -0.37
C LYS A 185 -15.14 5.75 -1.20
N LYS A 186 -15.60 6.72 -1.96
CA LYS A 186 -14.74 7.59 -2.77
C LYS A 186 -13.69 8.26 -1.89
N ASN A 187 -12.42 8.19 -2.31
CA ASN A 187 -11.28 8.79 -1.61
C ASN A 187 -10.86 10.08 -2.31
N PHE A 188 -10.30 11.02 -1.56
CA PHE A 188 -9.99 12.37 -2.03
C PHE A 188 -8.57 12.83 -1.73
N SER A 189 -7.80 12.10 -0.91
CA SER A 189 -6.45 12.49 -0.52
C SER A 189 -5.37 11.53 -1.00
N LEU A 190 -4.10 11.94 -0.85
CA LEU A 190 -2.94 11.07 -1.06
C LEU A 190 -2.81 9.97 0.01
N GLY A 191 -3.59 10.06 1.09
CA GLY A 191 -3.70 9.05 2.15
C GLY A 191 -4.97 8.21 2.02
N ASP A 192 -5.30 7.78 0.81
CA ASP A 192 -6.51 7.01 0.47
C ASP A 192 -6.67 5.71 1.27
N ASP A 193 -5.58 5.09 1.67
CA ASP A 193 -5.51 3.91 2.52
C ASP A 193 -5.97 4.20 3.95
N PHE A 194 -5.54 5.32 4.54
CA PHE A 194 -6.01 5.75 5.85
C PHE A 194 -7.50 6.13 5.82
N GLU A 195 -7.94 6.89 4.82
CA GLU A 195 -9.35 7.25 4.64
C GLU A 195 -10.23 6.00 4.58
N ARG A 196 -9.80 5.01 3.82
CA ARG A 196 -10.48 3.71 3.67
C ARG A 196 -10.53 2.94 4.99
N THR A 197 -9.40 2.84 5.70
CA THR A 197 -9.32 2.19 7.00
C THR A 197 -10.29 2.82 7.98
N LYS A 198 -10.26 4.16 8.09
CA LYS A 198 -11.16 4.92 8.97
C LYS A 198 -12.63 4.70 8.60
N HIS A 199 -12.96 4.76 7.32
CA HIS A 199 -14.33 4.55 6.88
C HIS A 199 -14.83 3.14 7.22
N ILE A 200 -14.09 2.09 6.88
CA ILE A 200 -14.48 0.71 7.18
C ILE A 200 -14.73 0.51 8.68
N MET A 201 -13.87 1.07 9.53
CA MET A 201 -14.01 0.94 10.98
C MET A 201 -15.18 1.78 11.51
N SER A 202 -15.45 2.98 10.94
CA SER A 202 -16.61 3.80 11.34
C SER A 202 -17.95 3.16 10.98
N GLU A 203 -17.98 2.27 9.99
CA GLU A 203 -19.17 1.45 9.66
C GLU A 203 -19.31 0.22 10.60
N GLY A 204 -18.50 0.14 11.66
CA GLY A 204 -18.56 -0.93 12.66
C GLY A 204 -17.87 -2.24 12.25
N TYR A 205 -17.11 -2.24 11.17
CA TYR A 205 -16.37 -3.42 10.74
C TYR A 205 -14.98 -3.47 11.37
N LYS A 206 -14.50 -4.72 11.59
CA LYS A 206 -13.14 -5.01 12.05
C LYS A 206 -12.19 -5.16 10.87
N ILE A 207 -10.93 -4.79 11.08
CA ILE A 207 -9.84 -5.01 10.12
C ILE A 207 -8.85 -5.98 10.74
N VAL A 208 -8.62 -7.09 10.04
CA VAL A 208 -7.65 -8.13 10.44
C VAL A 208 -6.26 -7.71 10.03
N ILE A 209 -5.27 -8.04 10.84
CA ILE A 209 -3.86 -7.97 10.47
C ILE A 209 -3.21 -9.33 10.69
N PHE A 210 -2.41 -9.79 9.72
CA PHE A 210 -1.63 -11.00 9.86
C PHE A 210 -0.18 -10.66 10.24
N ASP A 211 0.31 -11.27 11.32
CA ASP A 211 1.71 -11.20 11.73
C ASP A 211 2.47 -12.46 11.30
N ASP A 212 2.24 -12.88 10.07
CA ASP A 212 2.83 -14.08 9.47
C ASP A 212 3.31 -13.75 8.06
N ILE A 213 4.61 -13.84 7.84
CA ILE A 213 5.26 -13.53 6.56
C ILE A 213 4.86 -14.48 5.44
N GLU A 214 4.37 -15.67 5.77
CA GLU A 214 3.89 -16.66 4.80
C GLU A 214 2.49 -16.35 4.26
N MET A 215 1.75 -15.45 4.92
CA MET A 215 0.45 -15.02 4.45
C MET A 215 0.54 -14.15 3.19
N PRO A 216 -0.50 -14.15 2.33
CA PRO A 216 -0.57 -13.26 1.19
C PRO A 216 -0.33 -11.81 1.58
N ARG A 217 0.51 -11.13 0.83
CA ARG A 217 0.90 -9.74 1.09
C ARG A 217 1.30 -9.02 -0.19
N MET A 218 1.22 -7.71 -0.17
CA MET A 218 1.73 -6.87 -1.25
C MET A 218 3.15 -6.43 -0.94
N ILE A 219 4.05 -6.62 -1.89
CA ILE A 219 5.47 -6.29 -1.75
C ILE A 219 5.85 -5.27 -2.80
N ALA A 220 6.40 -4.15 -2.35
CA ALA A 220 7.07 -3.21 -3.22
C ALA A 220 8.42 -3.77 -3.70
N THR A 221 8.58 -3.91 -5.01
CA THR A 221 9.80 -4.47 -5.60
C THR A 221 10.76 -3.37 -6.01
N TYR A 222 11.70 -3.03 -5.14
CA TYR A 222 12.79 -2.11 -5.47
C TYR A 222 14.11 -2.85 -5.59
N ASP A 223 14.88 -2.58 -6.63
CA ASP A 223 16.26 -3.05 -6.70
C ASP A 223 17.19 -2.09 -5.94
N LYS A 224 17.00 -0.80 -6.15
CA LYS A 224 17.72 0.28 -5.48
C LYS A 224 16.78 1.44 -5.18
N ILE A 225 17.01 2.17 -4.12
CA ILE A 225 16.30 3.41 -3.80
C ILE A 225 17.32 4.53 -3.65
N GLY A 226 17.25 5.57 -4.50
CA GLY A 226 18.09 6.75 -4.39
C GLY A 226 17.69 7.64 -3.21
N LEU A 227 18.63 8.37 -2.62
CA LEU A 227 18.33 9.33 -1.55
C LEU A 227 17.34 10.41 -2.00
N LYS A 228 17.43 10.84 -3.27
CA LYS A 228 16.43 11.75 -3.88
C LYS A 228 15.03 11.16 -3.85
N ASP A 229 14.89 9.86 -4.08
CA ASP A 229 13.60 9.18 -4.10
C ASP A 229 13.05 9.01 -2.69
N VAL A 230 13.90 8.68 -1.72
CA VAL A 230 13.54 8.70 -0.28
C VAL A 230 12.99 10.09 0.08
N PHE A 231 13.70 11.15 -0.27
CA PHE A 231 13.28 12.52 0.05
C PHE A 231 11.94 12.90 -0.60
N LYS A 232 11.74 12.59 -1.90
CA LYS A 232 10.46 12.80 -2.59
C LYS A 232 9.33 12.05 -1.91
N GLN A 233 9.57 10.79 -1.54
CA GLN A 233 8.58 10.00 -0.82
C GLN A 233 8.22 10.63 0.53
N LYS A 234 9.19 11.20 1.27
CA LYS A 234 8.92 11.91 2.52
C LYS A 234 8.08 13.17 2.32
N ILE A 235 8.36 13.95 1.28
CA ILE A 235 7.52 15.11 0.92
C ILE A 235 6.09 14.65 0.62
N ARG A 236 5.90 13.59 -0.18
CA ARG A 236 4.58 13.04 -0.49
C ARG A 236 3.85 12.59 0.77
N THR A 237 4.52 11.87 1.67
CA THR A 237 3.94 11.41 2.94
C THR A 237 3.55 12.59 3.84
N ALA A 238 4.37 13.64 3.91
CA ALA A 238 4.07 14.84 4.66
C ALA A 238 2.85 15.61 4.09
N LEU A 239 2.74 15.70 2.76
CA LEU A 239 1.58 16.28 2.08
C LEU A 239 0.32 15.44 2.31
N ALA A 240 0.42 14.12 2.27
CA ALA A 240 -0.70 13.22 2.58
C ALA A 240 -1.22 13.44 4.00
N ARG A 241 -0.32 13.57 4.99
CA ARG A 241 -0.70 13.90 6.37
C ARG A 241 -1.42 15.24 6.47
N LYS A 242 -0.86 16.30 5.85
CA LYS A 242 -1.49 17.64 5.82
C LYS A 242 -2.90 17.58 5.22
N GLN A 243 -3.09 16.82 4.13
CA GLN A 243 -4.41 16.64 3.53
C GLN A 243 -5.37 15.89 4.46
N LEU A 244 -4.92 14.83 5.12
CA LEU A 244 -5.72 14.08 6.08
C LEU A 244 -6.13 14.95 7.29
N GLU A 245 -5.21 15.77 7.81
CA GLU A 245 -5.51 16.73 8.89
C GLU A 245 -6.60 17.71 8.49
N ASN A 246 -6.51 18.26 7.28
CA ASN A 246 -7.49 19.23 6.77
C ASN A 246 -8.86 18.60 6.46
N ILE A 247 -8.87 17.44 5.79
CA ILE A 247 -10.11 16.78 5.33
C ILE A 247 -10.78 16.01 6.47
N GLN A 248 -10.00 15.31 7.29
CA GLN A 248 -10.51 14.39 8.30
C GLN A 248 -10.48 14.96 9.72
N LYS A 249 -9.94 16.18 9.90
CA LYS A 249 -9.74 16.84 11.20
C LYS A 249 -9.00 15.94 12.22
N ILE A 250 -7.99 15.22 11.78
CA ILE A 250 -7.21 14.29 12.59
C ILE A 250 -5.90 14.97 12.96
N ASN A 251 -5.56 15.00 14.25
CA ASN A 251 -4.22 15.38 14.68
C ASN A 251 -3.27 14.19 14.52
N THR A 252 -2.56 14.12 13.40
CA THR A 252 -1.62 13.03 13.13
C THR A 252 -0.37 13.06 14.01
N ASN A 253 -0.08 14.17 14.69
CA ASN A 253 1.08 14.30 15.56
C ASN A 253 1.02 13.38 16.78
N ASN A 254 -0.19 13.08 17.27
CA ASN A 254 -0.38 12.25 18.48
C ASN A 254 0.18 10.83 18.32
N TYR A 255 0.22 10.28 17.12
CA TYR A 255 0.83 8.97 16.88
C TYR A 255 2.14 9.04 16.10
N TYR A 256 2.35 10.09 15.31
CA TYR A 256 3.54 10.22 14.49
C TYR A 256 4.82 10.47 15.31
N LEU A 257 4.76 11.39 16.25
CA LEU A 257 5.90 11.67 17.13
C LEU A 257 6.29 10.46 17.98
N PRO A 258 5.37 9.77 18.68
CA PRO A 258 5.68 8.52 19.38
C PRO A 258 6.28 7.45 18.47
N ALA A 259 5.80 7.32 17.22
CA ALA A 259 6.35 6.38 16.26
C ALA A 259 7.79 6.73 15.87
N VAL A 260 8.10 8.00 15.59
CA VAL A 260 9.47 8.45 15.27
C VAL A 260 10.42 8.19 16.45
N LEU A 261 10.00 8.46 17.67
CA LEU A 261 10.78 8.17 18.88
C LEU A 261 11.03 6.66 19.04
N HIS A 262 10.00 5.84 18.80
CA HIS A 262 10.13 4.39 18.80
C HIS A 262 11.12 3.89 17.74
N ILE A 263 11.03 4.40 16.52
CA ILE A 263 11.94 4.08 15.41
C ILE A 263 13.37 4.45 15.78
N PHE A 264 13.58 5.66 16.28
CA PHE A 264 14.90 6.12 16.73
C PHE A 264 15.50 5.20 17.80
N LYS A 265 14.74 4.96 18.89
CA LYS A 265 15.19 4.13 20.02
C LYS A 265 15.51 2.69 19.61
N ASN A 266 14.70 2.10 18.74
CA ASN A 266 14.84 0.68 18.38
C ASN A 266 15.77 0.44 17.19
N SER A 267 16.13 1.47 16.41
CA SER A 267 17.07 1.33 15.28
C SER A 267 18.47 0.88 15.74
N TRP A 268 18.90 1.28 16.94
CA TRP A 268 20.18 0.89 17.51
C TRP A 268 20.29 -0.60 17.81
N LYS A 269 19.15 -1.28 18.02
CA LYS A 269 19.09 -2.75 18.18
C LYS A 269 19.38 -3.50 16.87
N LEU A 270 19.21 -2.83 15.73
CA LEU A 270 19.52 -3.36 14.40
C LEU A 270 21.00 -3.11 14.00
N GLY A 271 21.79 -2.49 14.89
CA GLY A 271 23.19 -2.17 14.70
C GLY A 271 23.47 -0.68 14.54
N LEU A 272 24.75 -0.28 14.75
CA LEU A 272 25.17 1.13 14.68
C LEU A 272 24.85 1.78 13.33
N GLY A 273 25.08 1.06 12.22
CA GLY A 273 24.79 1.56 10.88
C GLY A 273 23.28 1.86 10.66
N ALA A 274 22.40 1.05 11.22
CA ALA A 274 20.95 1.30 11.19
C ALA A 274 20.58 2.55 12.00
N GLY A 275 21.18 2.73 13.18
CA GLY A 275 20.99 3.94 14.01
C GLY A 275 21.34 5.22 13.25
N PHE A 276 22.53 5.28 12.63
CA PHE A 276 22.94 6.45 11.83
C PHE A 276 22.04 6.69 10.61
N LEU A 277 21.64 5.64 9.91
CA LEU A 277 20.71 5.77 8.77
C LEU A 277 19.34 6.30 9.21
N ILE A 278 18.86 5.92 10.39
CA ILE A 278 17.59 6.43 10.93
C ILE A 278 17.71 7.89 11.40
N ILE A 279 18.84 8.31 11.97
CA ILE A 279 19.08 9.74 12.24
C ILE A 279 18.96 10.56 10.94
N PHE A 280 19.61 10.10 9.87
CA PHE A 280 19.53 10.77 8.58
C PHE A 280 18.12 10.73 8.00
N TRP A 281 17.39 9.63 8.15
CA TRP A 281 15.98 9.52 7.76
C TRP A 281 15.09 10.52 8.52
N ILE A 282 15.30 10.72 9.83
CA ILE A 282 14.59 11.71 10.64
C ILE A 282 14.88 13.11 10.11
N PHE A 283 16.15 13.44 9.86
CA PHE A 283 16.57 14.72 9.29
C PHE A 283 15.86 15.00 7.95
N LEU A 284 15.89 14.05 6.99
CA LEU A 284 15.19 14.17 5.71
C LEU A 284 13.67 14.33 5.90
N THR A 285 13.09 13.61 6.86
CA THR A 285 11.65 13.66 7.14
C THR A 285 11.25 15.02 7.73
N THR A 286 12.07 15.60 8.58
CA THR A 286 11.85 16.94 9.16
C THR A 286 11.86 18.00 8.07
N ILE A 287 12.89 18.02 7.21
CA ILE A 287 12.96 18.95 6.07
C ILE A 287 11.76 18.76 5.13
N ALA A 288 11.41 17.53 4.81
CA ALA A 288 10.27 17.24 3.96
C ALA A 288 8.93 17.75 4.56
N THR A 289 8.78 17.65 5.87
CA THR A 289 7.60 18.16 6.59
C THR A 289 7.54 19.70 6.54
N LEU A 290 8.65 20.38 6.72
CA LEU A 290 8.73 21.84 6.57
C LEU A 290 8.35 22.27 5.15
N ILE A 291 8.93 21.62 4.13
CA ILE A 291 8.60 21.91 2.73
C ILE A 291 7.11 21.67 2.43
N ALA A 292 6.54 20.60 2.94
CA ALA A 292 5.12 20.29 2.78
C ALA A 292 4.21 21.33 3.43
N GLY A 293 4.66 21.96 4.53
CA GLY A 293 3.97 23.08 5.18
C GLY A 293 3.65 24.23 4.22
N PHE A 294 4.60 24.53 3.33
CA PHE A 294 4.49 25.65 2.36
C PHE A 294 3.89 25.23 1.00
N LYS A 295 3.62 23.94 0.78
CA LYS A 295 3.06 23.44 -0.48
C LYS A 295 1.59 23.06 -0.34
N ASN A 296 0.79 23.48 -1.32
CA ASN A 296 -0.51 22.91 -1.59
C ASN A 296 -0.41 22.04 -2.83
N THR A 297 -0.72 20.75 -2.69
CA THR A 297 -0.54 19.79 -3.79
C THR A 297 -1.84 19.02 -4.01
N ASP A 298 -2.26 18.95 -5.26
CA ASP A 298 -3.35 18.11 -5.76
C ASP A 298 -2.90 16.62 -5.78
N THR A 299 -3.86 15.70 -5.70
CA THR A 299 -3.63 14.25 -5.81
C THR A 299 -2.98 13.85 -7.12
N ARG A 300 -3.21 14.61 -8.22
CA ARG A 300 -2.57 14.43 -9.52
C ARG A 300 -1.06 14.56 -9.47
N GLU A 301 -0.53 15.40 -8.60
CA GLU A 301 0.92 15.61 -8.45
C GLU A 301 1.62 14.53 -7.59
N GLY A 302 0.86 13.71 -6.88
CA GLY A 302 1.41 12.60 -6.08
C GLY A 302 2.32 11.65 -6.86
N TRP A 303 2.03 11.43 -8.15
CA TRP A 303 2.86 10.61 -9.05
C TRP A 303 4.25 11.21 -9.31
N LYS A 304 4.36 12.54 -9.39
CA LYS A 304 5.65 13.23 -9.58
C LYS A 304 6.61 13.06 -8.41
N LEU A 305 6.04 12.79 -7.23
CA LEU A 305 6.76 12.60 -5.97
C LEU A 305 7.05 11.12 -5.68
N ARG A 306 6.75 10.23 -6.62
CA ARG A 306 7.03 8.81 -6.49
C ARG A 306 8.50 8.52 -6.80
N ALA A 307 9.09 7.54 -6.10
CA ALA A 307 10.41 7.03 -6.42
C ALA A 307 10.42 6.51 -7.87
N LYS A 308 11.40 6.92 -8.66
CA LYS A 308 11.62 6.35 -9.99
C LYS A 308 12.23 4.95 -9.81
N ARG A 309 11.71 4.00 -10.55
CA ARG A 309 12.14 2.60 -10.54
C ARG A 309 12.79 2.21 -11.84
#